data_3e3d1f8cc3f646aa19993bcbef078913
#
_entry.id   3e3d1f8cc3f646aa19993bcbef078913
#
_cell.length_a   1.000
_cell.length_b   1.000
_cell.length_c   1.000
_cell.angle_alpha   90.00
_cell.angle_beta   90.00
_cell.angle_gamma   90.00
#
_symmetry.space_group_name_H-M   'P 1'
#
loop_
_entity.id
_entity.type
_entity.pdbx_description
1 polymer ?
#
loop_
_entity_poly.entity_id
_entity_poly.type
_entity_poly.pdbx_seq_one_letter_code
_entity_poly.pdbx_strand_id
1 'polypeptide(L)'
;MTKDDRGDLDLTKQLEIKEKETHALNDVVINLKNIIDSKEAEMTALINANDSHRQLNGQLRKEIDELKSDNKKLANQVEDLKIEAKEMLAYP
;
A
#
# COMPACT_ATOMS: atom_id res chain seq x y z
N MET A 1 -33.79 -55.05 22.44
CA MET A 1 -32.71 -54.07 22.36
C MET A 1 -32.19 -53.76 23.72
N THR A 2 -30.94 -53.89 23.97
CA THR A 2 -30.31 -53.55 25.22
C THR A 2 -29.97 -52.04 25.24
N LYS A 3 -29.75 -51.49 26.45
CA LYS A 3 -29.34 -50.10 26.60
C LYS A 3 -28.01 -49.79 25.87
N ASP A 4 -27.12 -50.78 25.76
CA ASP A 4 -25.82 -50.64 25.16
C ASP A 4 -25.90 -50.41 23.64
N ASP A 5 -26.84 -51.04 22.95
CA ASP A 5 -27.09 -50.82 21.51
C ASP A 5 -27.55 -49.42 21.22
N ARG A 6 -28.37 -48.84 22.06
CA ARG A 6 -28.83 -47.43 21.93
C ARG A 6 -27.68 -46.46 22.18
N GLY A 7 -26.86 -46.75 23.20
CA GLY A 7 -25.70 -45.95 23.51
C GLY A 7 -24.71 -45.91 22.35
N ASP A 8 -24.45 -47.05 21.74
CA ASP A 8 -23.55 -47.19 20.60
C ASP A 8 -24.04 -46.44 19.38
N LEU A 9 -25.36 -46.50 19.07
CA LEU A 9 -25.97 -45.74 17.99
C LEU A 9 -25.89 -44.23 18.21
N ASP A 10 -26.15 -43.77 19.42
CA ASP A 10 -26.07 -42.36 19.78
C ASP A 10 -24.63 -41.84 19.71
N LEU A 11 -23.69 -42.61 20.17
CA LEU A 11 -22.25 -42.31 20.08
C LEU A 11 -21.79 -42.25 18.62
N THR A 12 -22.24 -43.21 17.80
CA THR A 12 -21.92 -43.18 16.35
C THR A 12 -22.44 -41.92 15.66
N LYS A 13 -23.67 -41.53 15.95
CA LYS A 13 -24.25 -40.28 15.41
C LYS A 13 -23.51 -39.07 15.90
N GLN A 14 -23.17 -39.02 17.18
CA GLN A 14 -22.39 -37.90 17.75
C GLN A 14 -21.00 -37.81 17.09
N LEU A 15 -20.37 -38.94 16.85
CA LEU A 15 -19.09 -39.02 16.19
C LEU A 15 -19.16 -38.51 14.74
N GLU A 16 -20.18 -38.93 14.01
CA GLU A 16 -20.44 -38.44 12.63
C GLU A 16 -20.64 -36.94 12.60
N ILE A 17 -21.41 -36.38 13.51
CA ILE A 17 -21.63 -34.93 13.64
C ILE A 17 -20.32 -34.21 13.91
N LYS A 18 -19.51 -34.73 14.83
CA LYS A 18 -18.20 -34.14 15.16
C LYS A 18 -17.24 -34.20 13.99
N GLU A 19 -17.23 -35.29 13.23
CA GLU A 19 -16.42 -35.40 12.02
C GLU A 19 -16.82 -34.36 10.97
N LYS A 20 -18.10 -34.16 10.74
CA LYS A 20 -18.62 -33.14 9.81
C LYS A 20 -18.24 -31.74 10.27
N GLU A 21 -18.39 -31.46 11.56
CA GLU A 21 -17.98 -30.17 12.14
C GLU A 21 -16.49 -29.94 11.97
N THR A 22 -15.67 -30.98 12.20
CA THR A 22 -14.22 -30.91 12.04
C THR A 22 -13.84 -30.62 10.57
N HIS A 23 -14.48 -31.29 9.61
CA HIS A 23 -14.28 -31.02 8.19
C HIS A 23 -14.64 -29.59 7.83
N ALA A 24 -15.80 -29.10 8.30
CA ALA A 24 -16.23 -27.74 8.05
C ALA A 24 -15.25 -26.71 8.63
N LEU A 25 -14.77 -26.96 9.85
CA LEU A 25 -13.77 -26.09 10.48
C LEU A 25 -12.42 -26.12 9.72
N ASN A 26 -12.00 -27.27 9.25
CA ASN A 26 -10.79 -27.39 8.44
C ASN A 26 -10.91 -26.59 7.15
N ASP A 27 -12.04 -26.64 6.48
CA ASP A 27 -12.30 -25.86 5.26
C ASP A 27 -12.23 -24.35 5.55
N VAL A 28 -12.81 -23.92 6.65
CA VAL A 28 -12.72 -22.53 7.09
C VAL A 28 -11.28 -22.13 7.38
N VAL A 29 -10.53 -22.97 8.06
CA VAL A 29 -9.10 -22.71 8.37
C VAL A 29 -8.29 -22.58 7.07
N ILE A 30 -8.50 -23.46 6.10
CA ILE A 30 -7.83 -23.38 4.80
C ILE A 30 -8.16 -22.08 4.08
N ASN A 31 -9.44 -21.72 4.04
CA ASN A 31 -9.88 -20.45 3.45
C ASN A 31 -9.24 -19.25 4.12
N LEU A 32 -9.22 -19.23 5.45
CA LEU A 32 -8.62 -18.14 6.20
C LEU A 32 -7.11 -18.02 5.94
N LYS A 33 -6.41 -19.14 5.87
CA LYS A 33 -4.98 -19.16 5.52
C LYS A 33 -4.75 -18.56 4.13
N ASN A 34 -5.57 -18.91 3.15
CA ASN A 34 -5.49 -18.36 1.81
C ASN A 34 -5.74 -16.85 1.79
N ILE A 35 -6.71 -16.39 2.56
CA ILE A 35 -6.99 -14.95 2.71
C ILE A 35 -5.81 -14.24 3.35
N ILE A 36 -5.24 -14.80 4.40
CA ILE A 36 -4.06 -14.23 5.08
C ILE A 36 -2.89 -14.13 4.11
N ASP A 37 -2.59 -15.17 3.36
CA ASP A 37 -1.51 -15.18 2.38
C ASP A 37 -1.71 -14.10 1.31
N SER A 38 -2.93 -13.96 0.82
CA SER A 38 -3.30 -12.90 -0.15
C SER A 38 -3.12 -11.51 0.45
N LYS A 39 -3.54 -11.31 1.70
CA LYS A 39 -3.39 -10.03 2.39
C LYS A 39 -1.93 -9.70 2.65
N GLU A 40 -1.12 -10.67 3.03
CA GLU A 40 0.32 -10.48 3.21
C GLU A 40 1.00 -10.07 1.91
N ALA A 41 0.63 -10.70 0.79
CA ALA A 41 1.14 -10.33 -0.53
C ALA A 41 0.74 -8.90 -0.92
N GLU A 42 -0.53 -8.52 -0.67
CA GLU A 42 -1.01 -7.15 -0.89
C GLU A 42 -0.25 -6.14 -0.03
N MET A 43 -0.03 -6.46 1.25
CA MET A 43 0.72 -5.59 2.17
C MET A 43 2.16 -5.40 1.70
N THR A 44 2.83 -6.45 1.27
CA THR A 44 4.18 -6.36 0.74
C THR A 44 4.22 -5.46 -0.50
N ALA A 45 3.27 -5.63 -1.42
CA ALA A 45 3.16 -4.78 -2.61
C ALA A 45 2.93 -3.31 -2.24
N LEU A 46 2.08 -3.04 -1.25
CA LEU A 46 1.81 -1.67 -0.77
C LEU A 46 3.03 -1.05 -0.10
N ILE A 47 3.76 -1.81 0.70
CA ILE A 47 5.01 -1.33 1.34
C ILE A 47 6.03 -0.94 0.26
N ASN A 48 6.21 -1.79 -0.75
CA ASN A 48 7.12 -1.52 -1.86
C ASN A 48 6.68 -0.29 -2.66
N ALA A 49 5.39 -0.15 -2.93
CA ALA A 49 4.83 1.02 -3.60
C ALA A 49 5.06 2.30 -2.78
N ASN A 50 4.84 2.24 -1.47
CA ASN A 50 5.09 3.37 -0.58
C ASN A 50 6.56 3.79 -0.58
N ASP A 51 7.47 2.83 -0.54
CA ASP A 51 8.91 3.14 -0.58
C ASP A 51 9.29 3.81 -1.91
N SER A 52 8.75 3.32 -3.02
CA SER A 52 8.96 3.93 -4.34
C SER A 52 8.40 5.35 -4.39
N HIS A 53 7.22 5.57 -3.84
CA HIS A 53 6.61 6.91 -3.78
C HIS A 53 7.40 7.87 -2.89
N ARG A 54 7.95 7.38 -1.78
CA ARG A 54 8.81 8.20 -0.91
C ARG A 54 10.07 8.66 -1.64
N GLN A 55 10.70 7.76 -2.38
CA GLN A 55 11.88 8.08 -3.18
C GLN A 55 11.54 9.09 -4.26
N LEU A 56 10.44 8.87 -4.98
CA LEU A 56 9.98 9.79 -6.02
C LEU A 56 9.63 11.16 -5.43
N ASN A 57 8.95 11.19 -4.30
CA ASN A 57 8.62 12.46 -3.62
C ASN A 57 9.88 13.21 -3.19
N GLY A 58 10.90 12.49 -2.73
CA GLY A 58 12.19 13.08 -2.40
C GLY A 58 12.86 13.73 -3.62
N GLN A 59 12.86 13.02 -4.75
CA GLN A 59 13.40 13.53 -6.01
C GLN A 59 12.61 14.75 -6.50
N LEU A 60 11.29 14.68 -6.46
CA LEU A 60 10.43 15.79 -6.88
C LEU A 60 10.62 17.05 -6.01
N ARG A 61 10.77 16.89 -4.72
CA ARG A 61 11.08 18.02 -3.82
C ARG A 61 12.41 18.68 -4.17
N LYS A 62 13.40 17.88 -4.46
CA LYS A 62 14.72 18.35 -4.88
C LYS A 62 14.63 19.12 -6.20
N GLU A 63 13.91 18.59 -7.18
CA GLU A 63 13.67 19.27 -8.46
C GLU A 63 12.91 20.58 -8.27
N ILE A 64 11.90 20.59 -7.42
CA ILE A 64 11.13 21.80 -7.09
C ILE A 64 12.05 22.87 -6.49
N ASP A 65 12.92 22.49 -5.55
CA ASP A 65 13.85 23.43 -4.94
C ASP A 65 14.85 23.98 -5.95
N GLU A 66 15.36 23.15 -6.85
CA GLU A 66 16.24 23.54 -7.94
C GLU A 66 15.53 24.53 -8.90
N LEU A 67 14.28 24.21 -9.28
CA LEU A 67 13.48 25.08 -10.13
C LEU A 67 13.16 26.43 -9.48
N LYS A 68 12.86 26.43 -8.20
CA LYS A 68 12.65 27.67 -7.44
C LYS A 68 13.90 28.53 -7.43
N SER A 69 15.05 27.90 -7.22
CA SER A 69 16.35 28.59 -7.25
C SER A 69 16.63 29.18 -8.63
N ASP A 70 16.42 28.39 -9.70
CA ASP A 70 16.61 28.83 -11.09
C ASP A 70 15.64 29.95 -11.46
N ASN A 71 14.39 29.84 -11.05
CA ASN A 71 13.38 30.90 -11.29
C ASN A 71 13.78 32.21 -10.62
N LYS A 72 14.31 32.15 -9.40
CA LYS A 72 14.79 33.34 -8.70
C LYS A 72 15.97 33.99 -9.44
N LYS A 73 16.92 33.18 -9.91
CA LYS A 73 18.06 33.66 -10.70
C LYS A 73 17.59 34.31 -12.00
N LEU A 74 16.66 33.66 -12.72
CA LEU A 74 16.10 34.18 -13.95
C LEU A 74 15.35 35.49 -13.70
N ALA A 75 14.57 35.57 -12.64
CA ALA A 75 13.85 36.81 -12.28
C ALA A 75 14.83 37.97 -12.04
N ASN A 76 15.94 37.71 -11.34
CA ASN A 76 17.00 38.71 -11.13
C ASN A 76 17.67 39.10 -12.42
N GLN A 77 17.95 38.16 -13.31
CA GLN A 77 18.52 38.48 -14.64
C GLN A 77 17.58 39.32 -15.48
N VAL A 78 16.29 39.03 -15.49
CA VAL A 78 15.27 39.82 -16.18
C VAL A 78 15.24 41.24 -15.64
N GLU A 79 15.28 41.41 -14.33
CA GLU A 79 15.29 42.74 -13.70
C GLU A 79 16.55 43.53 -14.06
N ASP A 80 17.72 42.88 -14.03
CA ASP A 80 18.98 43.49 -14.42
C ASP A 80 18.96 43.95 -15.89
N LEU A 81 18.41 43.12 -16.78
CA LEU A 81 18.27 43.46 -18.20
C LEU A 81 17.31 44.61 -18.42
N LYS A 82 16.23 44.71 -17.64
CA LYS A 82 15.31 45.85 -17.68
C LYS A 82 16.00 47.14 -17.26
N ILE A 83 16.83 47.09 -16.23
CA ILE A 83 17.59 48.24 -15.76
C ILE A 83 18.58 48.69 -16.82
N GLU A 84 19.34 47.75 -17.40
CA GLU A 84 20.29 48.04 -18.47
C GLU A 84 19.59 48.67 -19.69
N ALA A 85 18.44 48.13 -20.10
CA ALA A 85 17.66 48.66 -21.23
C ALA A 85 17.21 50.11 -20.96
N LYS A 86 16.76 50.39 -19.74
CA LYS A 86 16.38 51.75 -19.34
C LYS A 86 17.56 52.70 -19.38
N GLU A 87 18.71 52.26 -18.91
CA GLU A 87 19.95 53.05 -18.93
C GLU A 87 20.39 53.35 -20.37
N MET A 88 20.32 52.35 -21.25
CA MET A 88 20.65 52.51 -22.67
C MET A 88 19.72 53.48 -23.37
N LEU A 89 18.43 53.49 -23.02
CA LEU A 89 17.46 54.45 -23.60
C LEU A 89 17.59 55.86 -23.01
N ALA A 90 18.18 56.01 -21.86
CA ALA A 90 18.39 57.30 -21.21
C ALA A 90 19.57 58.10 -21.79
N TYR A 91 20.51 57.43 -22.46
CA TYR A 91 21.67 58.04 -23.09
C TYR A 91 21.42 58.21 -24.60
N PRO A 92 21.48 59.38 -25.15
CA PRO A 92 21.28 59.60 -26.60
C PRO A 92 22.40 58.99 -27.44
#